data_2c8d041b39c103d591df3e2c2b8d7df3
#
_entry.id   2c8d041b39c103d591df3e2c2b8d7df3
#
_cell.length_a   1.000
_cell.length_b   1.000
_cell.length_c   1.000
_cell.angle_alpha   90.00
_cell.angle_beta   90.00
_cell.angle_gamma   90.00
#
_symmetry.space_group_name_H-M   'P 1'
#
loop_
_entity.id
_entity.type
_entity.pdbx_description
1 polymer ?
#
loop_
_entity_poly.entity_id
_entity_poly.type
_entity_poly.pdbx_seq_one_letter_code
_entity_poly.pdbx_strand_id
1 'polypeptide(L)'
;MLFLYLCYQFVTSLMCLYKILVTLVLLVASNLVHAQREQGFFVELFGASTTLGIHYDSRFNDQTKWGGRFGVAFTNSHSQDFFVSSPESTRGWSFPIAVNYLIGNGRHQVEAGVGVSYGFYNCKYHDKEGREVEYERSGVFGFLDMGYRYQSETGIMVRVGLNPGVALGRHDQLGRSDHGVDRAAVIYPYISVGYCF
;
A
#
# COMPACT_ATOMS: atom_id res chain seq x y z
N MET A 1 6.29 42.89 18.77
CA MET A 1 7.46 42.03 19.01
C MET A 1 7.13 40.54 18.97
N LEU A 2 6.15 40.05 19.72
CA LEU A 2 5.79 38.62 19.80
C LEU A 2 5.41 38.01 18.40
N PHE A 3 4.65 38.72 17.59
CA PHE A 3 4.20 38.27 16.27
C PHE A 3 5.36 38.09 15.27
N LEU A 4 6.33 39.00 15.27
CA LEU A 4 7.54 38.89 14.43
C LEU A 4 8.42 37.70 14.85
N TYR A 5 8.49 37.42 16.14
CA TYR A 5 9.23 36.27 16.65
C TYR A 5 8.57 34.94 16.25
N LEU A 6 7.25 34.84 16.34
CA LEU A 6 6.50 33.67 15.89
C LEU A 6 6.61 33.41 14.37
N CYS A 7 6.54 34.50 13.56
CA CYS A 7 6.75 34.39 12.12
C CYS A 7 8.17 33.92 11.79
N TYR A 8 9.17 34.43 12.49
CA TYR A 8 10.57 34.01 12.31
C TYR A 8 10.77 32.52 12.65
N GLN A 9 10.21 32.04 13.77
CA GLN A 9 10.27 30.65 14.18
C GLN A 9 9.55 29.73 13.16
N PHE A 10 8.43 30.16 12.62
CA PHE A 10 7.68 29.41 11.60
C PHE A 10 8.46 29.28 10.31
N VAL A 11 9.05 30.37 9.82
CA VAL A 11 9.87 30.38 8.59
C VAL A 11 11.13 29.51 8.74
N THR A 12 11.82 29.59 9.89
CA THR A 12 13.00 28.78 10.15
C THR A 12 12.66 27.27 10.23
N SER A 13 11.52 26.91 10.83
CA SER A 13 11.03 25.54 10.88
C SER A 13 10.70 25.02 9.49
N LEU A 14 10.03 25.82 8.65
CA LEU A 14 9.68 25.46 7.27
C LEU A 14 10.94 25.27 6.39
N MET A 15 11.94 26.13 6.55
CA MET A 15 13.23 26.01 5.86
C MET A 15 14.00 24.77 6.31
N CYS A 16 13.91 24.40 7.59
CA CYS A 16 14.53 23.18 8.11
C CYS A 16 13.87 21.94 7.51
N LEU A 17 12.54 21.90 7.46
CA LEU A 17 11.76 20.81 6.87
C LEU A 17 12.08 20.65 5.38
N TYR A 18 12.17 21.77 4.63
CA TYR A 18 12.55 21.76 3.22
C TYR A 18 13.96 21.20 3.01
N LYS A 19 14.94 21.60 3.81
CA LYS A 19 16.31 21.08 3.74
C LYS A 19 16.35 19.57 4.01
N ILE A 20 15.61 19.10 5.02
CA ILE A 20 15.52 17.66 5.32
C ILE A 20 14.90 16.91 4.14
N LEU A 21 13.83 17.43 3.55
CA LEU A 21 13.17 16.82 2.39
C LEU A 21 14.12 16.73 1.19
N VAL A 22 14.82 17.84 0.87
CA VAL A 22 15.80 17.88 -0.23
C VAL A 22 16.96 16.92 0.01
N THR A 23 17.47 16.85 1.25
CA THR A 23 18.55 15.92 1.60
C THR A 23 18.08 14.47 1.48
N LEU A 24 16.85 14.17 1.89
CA LEU A 24 16.26 12.84 1.75
C LEU A 24 16.11 12.45 0.27
N VAL A 25 15.62 13.37 -0.57
CA VAL A 25 15.51 13.16 -2.02
C VAL A 25 16.89 12.95 -2.66
N LEU A 26 17.90 13.71 -2.27
CA LEU A 26 19.27 13.56 -2.77
C LEU A 26 19.91 12.24 -2.31
N LEU A 27 19.66 11.81 -1.07
CA LEU A 27 20.11 10.52 -0.56
C LEU A 27 19.46 9.35 -1.30
N VAL A 28 18.17 9.45 -1.60
CA VAL A 28 17.48 8.44 -2.43
C VAL A 28 18.05 8.45 -3.84
N ALA A 29 18.21 9.62 -4.46
CA ALA A 29 18.75 9.77 -5.81
C ALA A 29 20.20 9.25 -5.93
N SER A 30 21.05 9.44 -4.91
CA SER A 30 22.43 8.94 -4.94
C SER A 30 22.54 7.43 -4.89
N ASN A 31 21.59 6.74 -4.25
CA ASN A 31 21.52 5.29 -4.25
C ASN A 31 21.04 4.72 -5.59
N LEU A 32 20.32 5.48 -6.39
CA LEU A 32 19.85 5.07 -7.71
C LEU A 32 20.97 4.92 -8.75
N VAL A 33 22.09 5.63 -8.56
CA VAL A 33 23.22 5.66 -9.51
C VAL A 33 24.15 4.44 -9.37
N HIS A 34 24.10 3.69 -8.27
CA HIS A 34 25.04 2.61 -7.99
C HIS A 34 24.43 1.22 -7.92
N ALA A 35 23.12 1.07 -8.15
CA ALA A 35 22.48 -0.21 -8.01
C ALA A 35 22.26 -0.88 -9.37
N GLN A 36 23.02 -1.91 -9.66
CA GLN A 36 22.69 -2.90 -10.70
C GLN A 36 21.46 -3.76 -10.31
N ARG A 37 20.83 -3.46 -9.18
CA ARG A 37 19.65 -4.18 -8.70
C ARG A 37 18.42 -3.68 -9.42
N GLU A 38 17.59 -4.60 -9.87
CA GLU A 38 16.25 -4.26 -10.35
C GLU A 38 15.44 -3.64 -9.20
N GLN A 39 15.23 -2.35 -9.31
CA GLN A 39 14.42 -1.55 -8.39
C GLN A 39 13.31 -0.87 -9.17
N GLY A 40 12.20 -0.58 -8.51
CA GLY A 40 11.12 0.11 -9.19
C GLY A 40 10.12 0.74 -8.22
N PHE A 41 9.47 1.77 -8.72
CA PHE A 41 8.27 2.35 -8.11
C PHE A 41 7.07 2.02 -8.97
N PHE A 42 5.95 1.75 -8.34
CA PHE A 42 4.70 1.54 -9.05
C PHE A 42 3.49 2.03 -8.24
N VAL A 43 2.46 2.37 -8.98
CA VAL A 43 1.14 2.64 -8.44
C VAL A 43 0.29 1.39 -8.62
N GLU A 44 -0.39 0.98 -7.57
CA GLU A 44 -1.26 -0.20 -7.53
C GLU A 44 -2.69 0.24 -7.24
N LEU A 45 -3.61 -0.29 -8.03
CA LEU A 45 -5.04 -0.19 -7.81
C LEU A 45 -5.54 -1.52 -7.27
N PHE A 46 -6.35 -1.46 -6.23
CA PHE A 46 -6.91 -2.62 -5.52
C PHE A 46 -5.83 -3.50 -4.86
N GLY A 47 -6.04 -4.80 -4.80
CA GLY A 47 -5.10 -5.72 -4.18
C GLY A 47 -4.83 -5.40 -2.71
N ALA A 48 -3.56 -5.56 -2.32
CA ALA A 48 -3.10 -5.24 -0.96
C ALA A 48 -3.20 -3.74 -0.63
N SER A 49 -3.35 -2.88 -1.65
CA SER A 49 -3.55 -1.43 -1.53
C SER A 49 -5.00 -1.03 -1.29
N THR A 50 -5.93 -1.98 -1.36
CA THR A 50 -7.39 -1.80 -1.26
C THR A 50 -7.98 -0.87 -2.31
N THR A 51 -7.65 0.43 -2.35
CA THR A 51 -8.09 1.37 -3.40
C THR A 51 -6.92 1.82 -4.26
N LEU A 52 -5.95 2.49 -3.68
CA LEU A 52 -4.80 3.05 -4.39
C LEU A 52 -3.56 3.02 -3.50
N GLY A 53 -2.43 2.53 -4.01
CA GLY A 53 -1.16 2.55 -3.28
C GLY A 53 0.02 2.92 -4.16
N ILE A 54 1.07 3.42 -3.52
CA ILE A 54 2.38 3.63 -4.12
C ILE A 54 3.35 2.68 -3.44
N HIS A 55 4.09 1.95 -4.22
CA HIS A 55 5.00 0.92 -3.75
C HIS A 55 6.39 1.10 -4.32
N TYR A 56 7.36 0.66 -3.54
CA TYR A 56 8.73 0.43 -3.95
C TYR A 56 9.02 -1.07 -3.90
N ASP A 57 9.63 -1.60 -4.95
CA ASP A 57 10.07 -2.99 -5.08
C ASP A 57 11.57 -3.02 -5.37
N SER A 58 12.29 -3.91 -4.75
CA SER A 58 13.73 -4.11 -4.99
C SER A 58 14.12 -5.57 -4.84
N ARG A 59 15.02 -6.05 -5.69
CA ARG A 59 15.64 -7.36 -5.51
C ARG A 59 16.67 -7.29 -4.37
N PHE A 60 16.84 -8.37 -3.63
CA PHE A 60 17.77 -8.41 -2.50
C PHE A 60 19.24 -8.31 -2.94
N ASN A 61 19.55 -8.84 -4.10
CA ASN A 61 20.84 -8.66 -4.78
C ASN A 61 20.68 -8.91 -6.29
N ASP A 62 21.74 -8.63 -7.07
CA ASP A 62 21.74 -8.69 -8.53
C ASP A 62 21.60 -10.09 -9.11
N GLN A 63 21.83 -11.12 -8.30
CA GLN A 63 21.79 -12.53 -8.72
C GLN A 63 20.54 -13.26 -8.28
N THR A 64 19.72 -12.66 -7.42
CA THR A 64 18.53 -13.31 -6.88
C THR A 64 17.24 -12.77 -7.50
N LYS A 65 16.30 -13.67 -7.68
CA LYS A 65 14.91 -13.33 -8.05
C LYS A 65 14.04 -13.01 -6.84
N TRP A 66 14.57 -13.15 -5.64
CA TRP A 66 13.91 -12.75 -4.41
C TRP A 66 14.00 -11.24 -4.23
N GLY A 67 12.90 -10.65 -3.81
CA GLY A 67 12.85 -9.22 -3.52
C GLY A 67 11.90 -8.89 -2.38
N GLY A 68 11.96 -7.64 -1.99
CA GLY A 68 11.09 -7.05 -1.01
C GLY A 68 10.30 -5.89 -1.60
N ARG A 69 9.06 -5.75 -1.17
CA ARG A 69 8.16 -4.67 -1.52
C ARG A 69 7.63 -4.00 -0.27
N PHE A 70 7.55 -2.70 -0.28
CA PHE A 70 6.80 -1.95 0.72
C PHE A 70 6.04 -0.81 0.05
N GLY A 71 4.95 -0.38 0.66
CA GLY A 71 4.11 0.66 0.10
C GLY A 71 3.35 1.46 1.14
N VAL A 72 2.73 2.52 0.64
CA VAL A 72 1.74 3.31 1.36
C VAL A 72 0.49 3.32 0.50
N ALA A 73 -0.63 2.94 1.07
CA ALA A 73 -1.88 2.84 0.36
C ALA A 73 -2.99 3.61 1.07
N PHE A 74 -3.88 4.16 0.27
CA PHE A 74 -5.06 4.88 0.71
C PHE A 74 -6.31 4.12 0.33
N THR A 75 -7.16 3.88 1.30
CA THR A 75 -8.46 3.27 1.13
C THR A 75 -9.54 4.34 1.13
N ASN A 76 -10.40 4.31 0.14
CA ASN A 76 -11.61 5.12 0.08
C ASN A 76 -12.69 4.28 -0.60
N SER A 77 -13.48 3.61 0.21
CA SER A 77 -14.57 2.74 -0.24
C SER A 77 -15.91 3.32 0.23
N HIS A 78 -16.88 3.36 -0.68
CA HIS A 78 -18.26 3.76 -0.43
C HIS A 78 -19.18 2.61 -0.86
N SER A 79 -18.84 1.40 -0.54
CA SER A 79 -19.63 0.29 -0.97
C SER A 79 -20.51 -0.24 0.13
N GLN A 80 -21.78 -0.25 -0.16
CA GLN A 80 -22.62 -1.37 0.24
C GLN A 80 -22.08 -2.57 -0.54
N ASP A 81 -21.10 -3.19 0.03
CA ASP A 81 -20.37 -4.27 -0.57
C ASP A 81 -21.26 -5.43 -1.02
N PHE A 82 -20.77 -6.22 -1.99
CA PHE A 82 -21.24 -7.58 -2.29
C PHE A 82 -21.49 -8.45 -1.04
N PHE A 83 -21.23 -7.93 0.12
CA PHE A 83 -21.26 -8.60 1.40
C PHE A 83 -21.97 -7.71 2.42
N VAL A 84 -23.13 -8.11 2.81
CA VAL A 84 -24.15 -7.45 3.65
C VAL A 84 -23.66 -6.85 5.00
N SER A 85 -22.38 -6.91 5.32
CA SER A 85 -21.83 -6.55 6.63
C SER A 85 -20.68 -5.55 6.60
N SER A 86 -20.41 -4.92 5.47
CA SER A 86 -19.37 -3.90 5.38
C SER A 86 -19.87 -2.52 5.83
N PRO A 87 -18.98 -1.68 6.40
CA PRO A 87 -19.32 -0.29 6.65
C PRO A 87 -19.71 0.42 5.35
N GLU A 88 -20.64 1.33 5.41
CA GLU A 88 -21.12 2.09 4.24
C GLU A 88 -20.02 2.98 3.65
N SER A 89 -19.08 3.41 4.48
CA SER A 89 -17.89 4.15 4.06
C SER A 89 -16.69 3.75 4.90
N THR A 90 -15.59 3.46 4.22
CA THR A 90 -14.29 3.20 4.85
C THR A 90 -13.24 4.09 4.23
N ARG A 91 -12.54 4.85 5.06
CA ARG A 91 -11.45 5.72 4.63
C ARG A 91 -10.25 5.53 5.55
N GLY A 92 -9.06 5.39 4.99
CA GLY A 92 -7.87 5.18 5.83
C GLY A 92 -6.60 4.97 5.05
N TRP A 93 -5.55 4.63 5.78
CA TRP A 93 -4.21 4.38 5.27
C TRP A 93 -3.74 3.00 5.67
N SER A 94 -3.00 2.35 4.78
CA SER A 94 -2.36 1.07 5.07
C SER A 94 -0.93 1.02 4.55
N PHE A 95 -0.14 0.12 5.13
CA PHE A 95 1.28 -0.04 4.90
C PHE A 95 1.58 -1.50 4.54
N PRO A 96 1.37 -1.88 3.27
CA PRO A 96 1.69 -3.22 2.81
C PRO A 96 3.20 -3.43 2.69
N ILE A 97 3.66 -4.57 3.21
CA ILE A 97 5.03 -5.06 3.08
C ILE A 97 4.95 -6.51 2.59
N ALA A 98 5.78 -6.88 1.63
CA ALA A 98 5.81 -8.24 1.10
C ALA A 98 7.22 -8.68 0.71
N VAL A 99 7.42 -9.99 0.70
CA VAL A 99 8.55 -10.65 0.04
C VAL A 99 8.00 -11.36 -1.18
N ASN A 100 8.65 -11.21 -2.32
CA ASN A 100 8.24 -11.80 -3.59
C ASN A 100 9.39 -12.50 -4.31
N TYR A 101 9.04 -13.42 -5.17
CA TYR A 101 9.93 -14.16 -6.04
C TYR A 101 9.45 -14.03 -7.48
N LEU A 102 10.36 -13.72 -8.42
CA LEU A 102 10.08 -13.63 -9.84
C LEU A 102 10.46 -14.94 -10.55
N ILE A 103 9.47 -15.56 -11.20
CA ILE A 103 9.62 -16.79 -11.97
C ILE A 103 9.64 -16.42 -13.45
N GLY A 104 10.66 -16.84 -14.15
CA GLY A 104 10.85 -16.52 -15.57
C GLY A 104 12.08 -15.66 -15.80
N ASN A 105 12.36 -15.39 -17.08
CA ASN A 105 13.48 -14.56 -17.53
C ASN A 105 12.99 -13.58 -18.60
N GLY A 106 13.62 -12.41 -18.66
CA GLY A 106 13.28 -11.37 -19.63
C GLY A 106 12.05 -10.56 -19.23
N ARG A 107 11.30 -10.12 -20.23
CA ARG A 107 10.21 -9.14 -20.06
C ARG A 107 8.96 -9.68 -19.39
N HIS A 108 8.75 -10.98 -19.41
CA HIS A 108 7.54 -11.67 -18.96
C HIS A 108 7.89 -12.55 -17.76
N GLN A 109 7.32 -12.24 -16.61
CA GLN A 109 7.62 -12.93 -15.37
C GLN A 109 6.32 -13.25 -14.63
N VAL A 110 6.29 -14.37 -13.93
CA VAL A 110 5.26 -14.66 -12.92
C VAL A 110 5.81 -14.23 -11.57
N GLU A 111 5.00 -13.56 -10.80
CA GLU A 111 5.33 -13.11 -9.44
C GLU A 111 4.56 -13.94 -8.43
N ALA A 112 5.27 -14.47 -7.43
CA ALA A 112 4.70 -15.15 -6.29
C ALA A 112 5.30 -14.56 -5.01
N GLY A 113 4.46 -14.26 -4.01
CA GLY A 113 4.92 -13.62 -2.79
C GLY A 113 3.98 -13.81 -1.62
N VAL A 114 4.42 -13.33 -0.47
CA VAL A 114 3.64 -13.28 0.76
C VAL A 114 3.91 -11.95 1.45
N GLY A 115 2.87 -11.37 2.01
CA GLY A 115 2.98 -10.08 2.66
C GLY A 115 1.99 -9.90 3.80
N VAL A 116 2.17 -8.78 4.47
CA VAL A 116 1.27 -8.27 5.51
C VAL A 116 1.02 -6.79 5.25
N SER A 117 -0.17 -6.35 5.58
CA SER A 117 -0.55 -4.93 5.53
C SER A 117 -1.11 -4.53 6.89
N TYR A 118 -0.60 -3.45 7.45
CA TYR A 118 -1.17 -2.83 8.64
C TYR A 118 -1.89 -1.55 8.25
N GLY A 119 -3.11 -1.36 8.74
CA GLY A 119 -3.92 -0.22 8.35
C GLY A 119 -4.68 0.42 9.50
N PHE A 120 -5.00 1.71 9.30
CA PHE A 120 -5.83 2.56 10.15
C PHE A 120 -6.99 3.08 9.31
N TYR A 121 -8.21 2.84 9.78
CA TYR A 121 -9.40 3.14 9.01
C TYR A 121 -10.42 3.85 9.89
N ASN A 122 -11.07 4.81 9.29
CA ASN A 122 -12.26 5.45 9.80
C ASN A 122 -13.46 4.90 9.04
N CYS A 123 -14.38 4.30 9.74
CA CYS A 123 -15.53 3.59 9.21
C CYS A 123 -16.81 4.28 9.65
N LYS A 124 -17.77 4.39 8.73
CA LYS A 124 -19.09 4.96 8.97
C LYS A 124 -20.19 3.99 8.58
N TYR A 125 -21.23 3.92 9.39
CA TYR A 125 -22.45 3.19 9.10
C TYR A 125 -23.65 3.90 9.73
N HIS A 126 -24.84 3.61 9.23
CA HIS A 126 -26.08 4.07 9.86
C HIS A 126 -26.61 2.99 10.81
N ASP A 127 -26.95 3.39 12.03
CA ASP A 127 -27.60 2.50 12.98
C ASP A 127 -29.06 2.21 12.59
N LYS A 128 -29.74 1.35 13.35
CA LYS A 128 -31.16 1.03 13.09
C LYS A 128 -32.10 2.22 13.23
N GLU A 129 -31.65 3.28 13.84
CA GLU A 129 -32.39 4.53 14.06
C GLU A 129 -32.04 5.60 13.02
N GLY A 130 -31.20 5.26 12.02
CA GLY A 130 -30.77 6.15 10.93
C GLY A 130 -29.74 7.18 11.35
N ARG A 131 -29.09 7.02 12.49
CA ARG A 131 -28.00 7.92 12.93
C ARG A 131 -26.67 7.45 12.37
N GLU A 132 -25.88 8.37 11.81
CA GLU A 132 -24.52 8.09 11.38
C GLU A 132 -23.63 7.80 12.60
N VAL A 133 -23.02 6.65 12.61
CA VAL A 133 -22.05 6.22 13.64
C VAL A 133 -20.68 6.11 12.98
N GLU A 134 -19.70 6.79 13.57
CA GLU A 134 -18.31 6.77 13.12
C GLU A 134 -17.45 6.04 14.14
N TYR A 135 -16.54 5.19 13.67
CA TYR A 135 -15.61 4.46 14.54
C TYR A 135 -14.27 4.23 13.85
N GLU A 136 -13.21 4.27 14.64
CA GLU A 136 -11.85 4.00 14.18
C GLU A 136 -11.53 2.51 14.27
N ARG A 137 -10.80 2.03 13.28
CA ARG A 137 -10.29 0.64 13.24
C ARG A 137 -8.84 0.63 12.88
N SER A 138 -8.12 -0.34 13.44
CA SER A 138 -6.79 -0.69 12.98
C SER A 138 -6.67 -2.22 12.93
N GLY A 139 -5.89 -2.72 11.99
CA GLY A 139 -5.75 -4.16 11.87
C GLY A 139 -4.65 -4.59 10.93
N VAL A 140 -4.36 -5.89 11.00
CA VAL A 140 -3.36 -6.56 10.17
C VAL A 140 -4.06 -7.49 9.20
N PHE A 141 -3.62 -7.45 7.96
CA PHE A 141 -4.09 -8.31 6.88
C PHE A 141 -2.89 -9.05 6.29
N GLY A 142 -2.92 -10.39 6.33
CA GLY A 142 -1.93 -11.23 5.67
C GLY A 142 -2.40 -11.61 4.28
N PHE A 143 -1.54 -11.56 3.28
CA PHE A 143 -1.90 -11.86 1.90
C PHE A 143 -0.82 -12.64 1.15
N LEU A 144 -1.25 -13.42 0.17
CA LEU A 144 -0.39 -13.93 -0.89
C LEU A 144 -0.38 -12.95 -2.06
N ASP A 145 0.72 -12.90 -2.77
CA ASP A 145 0.86 -12.13 -4.00
C ASP A 145 1.07 -13.11 -5.16
N MET A 146 0.12 -13.18 -6.05
CA MET A 146 0.16 -14.06 -7.21
C MET A 146 -0.17 -13.25 -8.45
N GLY A 147 0.82 -13.03 -9.31
CA GLY A 147 0.62 -12.14 -10.43
C GLY A 147 1.54 -12.41 -11.63
N TYR A 148 1.26 -11.65 -12.64
CA TYR A 148 2.07 -11.56 -13.85
C TYR A 148 2.67 -10.16 -13.92
N ARG A 149 3.98 -10.10 -14.19
CA ARG A 149 4.76 -8.88 -14.36
C ARG A 149 5.28 -8.80 -15.78
N TYR A 150 4.98 -7.71 -16.47
CA TYR A 150 5.62 -7.30 -17.70
C TYR A 150 6.57 -6.16 -17.42
N GLN A 151 7.80 -6.25 -17.89
CA GLN A 151 8.82 -5.22 -17.74
C GLN A 151 9.44 -4.94 -19.11
N SER A 152 9.30 -3.71 -19.60
CA SER A 152 9.87 -3.30 -20.88
C SER A 152 11.36 -3.00 -20.76
N GLU A 153 12.08 -2.99 -21.86
CA GLU A 153 13.49 -2.57 -21.92
C GLU A 153 13.69 -1.10 -21.52
N THR A 154 12.65 -0.29 -21.66
CA THR A 154 12.67 1.13 -21.27
C THR A 154 12.36 1.34 -19.79
N GLY A 155 12.18 0.27 -19.00
CA GLY A 155 11.88 0.33 -17.57
C GLY A 155 10.40 0.38 -17.22
N ILE A 156 9.48 0.51 -18.19
CA ILE A 156 8.04 0.49 -17.90
C ILE A 156 7.66 -0.89 -17.37
N MET A 157 6.99 -0.93 -16.23
CA MET A 157 6.50 -2.13 -15.59
C MET A 157 4.97 -2.11 -15.51
N VAL A 158 4.35 -3.23 -15.84
CA VAL A 158 2.92 -3.48 -15.65
C VAL A 158 2.75 -4.79 -14.89
N ARG A 159 1.89 -4.80 -13.88
CA ARG A 159 1.58 -5.98 -13.09
C ARG A 159 0.07 -6.17 -13.01
N VAL A 160 -0.37 -7.43 -13.09
CA VAL A 160 -1.76 -7.82 -12.84
C VAL A 160 -1.76 -9.10 -12.02
N GLY A 161 -2.68 -9.24 -11.10
CA GLY A 161 -2.73 -10.42 -10.26
C GLY A 161 -3.85 -10.44 -9.25
N LEU A 162 -3.68 -11.33 -8.29
CA LEU A 162 -4.60 -11.56 -7.20
C LEU A 162 -3.84 -11.55 -5.86
N ASN A 163 -4.42 -10.94 -4.86
CA ASN A 163 -3.99 -11.03 -3.47
C ASN A 163 -5.05 -11.79 -2.64
N PRO A 164 -5.02 -13.12 -2.63
CA PRO A 164 -5.77 -13.87 -1.63
C PRO A 164 -5.20 -13.53 -0.25
N GLY A 165 -6.07 -13.21 0.70
CA GLY A 165 -5.59 -12.83 2.02
C GLY A 165 -6.58 -13.10 3.13
N VAL A 166 -6.09 -13.00 4.34
CA VAL A 166 -6.82 -13.26 5.58
C VAL A 166 -6.57 -12.14 6.59
N ALA A 167 -7.60 -11.84 7.34
CA ALA A 167 -7.50 -10.96 8.49
C ALA A 167 -6.72 -11.63 9.61
N LEU A 168 -5.74 -10.91 10.17
CA LEU A 168 -4.93 -11.38 11.29
C LEU A 168 -5.32 -10.59 12.55
N GLY A 169 -6.46 -10.91 13.16
CA GLY A 169 -6.91 -10.28 14.40
C GLY A 169 -8.39 -9.93 14.43
N ARG A 170 -8.81 -9.32 15.53
CA ARG A 170 -10.22 -8.95 15.77
C ARG A 170 -10.68 -7.71 15.00
N HIS A 171 -9.73 -6.84 14.64
CA HIS A 171 -9.99 -5.60 13.93
C HIS A 171 -9.14 -5.60 12.67
N ASP A 172 -9.74 -5.84 11.55
CA ASP A 172 -9.09 -5.91 10.25
C ASP A 172 -9.65 -4.87 9.27
N GLN A 173 -8.96 -4.71 8.16
CA GLN A 173 -9.41 -3.82 7.09
C GLN A 173 -10.68 -4.31 6.36
N LEU A 174 -11.10 -5.56 6.59
CA LEU A 174 -12.23 -6.19 5.89
C LEU A 174 -13.59 -5.92 6.54
N GLY A 175 -13.62 -5.28 7.69
CA GLY A 175 -14.86 -4.95 8.37
C GLY A 175 -15.54 -6.18 8.99
N ARG A 176 -15.39 -6.33 10.28
CA ARG A 176 -16.21 -7.26 11.06
C ARG A 176 -17.52 -6.60 11.39
N SER A 177 -18.64 -7.18 10.99
CA SER A 177 -19.94 -6.76 11.50
C SER A 177 -20.20 -7.47 12.84
N ASP A 178 -20.85 -6.78 13.75
CA ASP A 178 -21.38 -7.36 15.00
C ASP A 178 -22.45 -8.43 14.74
N HIS A 179 -22.77 -8.71 13.49
CA HIS A 179 -23.85 -9.60 13.05
C HIS A 179 -23.36 -10.95 12.51
N GLY A 180 -22.19 -11.40 12.91
CA GLY A 180 -21.87 -12.83 12.92
C GLY A 180 -21.32 -13.43 11.62
N VAL A 181 -20.96 -12.67 10.61
CA VAL A 181 -20.21 -13.19 9.45
C VAL A 181 -18.78 -12.75 9.53
N ASP A 182 -17.95 -13.59 10.14
CA ASP A 182 -16.51 -13.44 10.14
C ASP A 182 -15.96 -13.70 8.74
N ARG A 183 -15.57 -12.64 8.02
CA ARG A 183 -14.81 -12.81 6.79
C ARG A 183 -13.35 -12.97 7.14
N ALA A 184 -12.96 -14.22 7.24
CA ALA A 184 -11.57 -14.56 7.48
C ALA A 184 -10.71 -14.43 6.21
N ALA A 185 -11.29 -14.51 5.02
CA ALA A 185 -10.55 -14.54 3.77
C ALA A 185 -11.23 -13.75 2.65
N VAL A 186 -10.41 -13.09 1.82
CA VAL A 186 -10.83 -12.31 0.64
C VAL A 186 -9.83 -12.52 -0.49
N ILE A 187 -10.28 -12.34 -1.72
CA ILE A 187 -9.41 -12.31 -2.90
C ILE A 187 -9.54 -10.93 -3.54
N TYR A 188 -8.46 -10.15 -3.52
CA TYR A 188 -8.40 -8.86 -4.18
C TYR A 188 -7.63 -8.96 -5.49
N PRO A 189 -8.26 -8.66 -6.65
CA PRO A 189 -7.53 -8.44 -7.88
C PRO A 189 -6.74 -7.13 -7.80
N TYR A 190 -5.62 -7.06 -8.50
CA TYR A 190 -4.85 -5.82 -8.62
C TYR A 190 -4.36 -5.57 -10.04
N ILE A 191 -4.14 -4.32 -10.35
CA ILE A 191 -3.38 -3.84 -11.49
C ILE A 191 -2.40 -2.78 -11.03
N SER A 192 -1.18 -2.82 -11.54
CA SER A 192 -0.14 -1.84 -11.20
C SER A 192 0.62 -1.40 -12.43
N VAL A 193 1.00 -0.14 -12.43
CA VAL A 193 1.86 0.45 -13.46
C VAL A 193 2.99 1.20 -12.76
N GLY A 194 4.21 1.04 -13.28
CA GLY A 194 5.38 1.65 -12.66
C GLY A 194 6.59 1.70 -13.58
N TYR A 195 7.71 2.00 -12.97
CA TYR A 195 9.00 2.14 -13.63
C TYR A 195 10.10 1.45 -12.83
N CYS A 196 10.89 0.61 -13.50
CA CYS A 196 12.08 -0.05 -12.97
C CYS A 196 13.34 0.63 -13.51
N PHE A 197 14.38 0.66 -12.70
CA PHE A 197 15.68 1.29 -13.01
C PHE A 197 16.82 0.50 -12.39
#